data_e16ccdd0e1ead602c7dd244892ffdfd6
#
_entry.id   e16ccdd0e1ead602c7dd244892ffdfd6
#
_cell.length_a   1.000
_cell.length_b   1.000
_cell.length_c   1.000
_cell.angle_alpha   90.00
_cell.angle_beta   90.00
_cell.angle_gamma   90.00
#
_symmetry.space_group_name_H-M   'P 1'
#
loop_
_entity.id
_entity.type
_entity.pdbx_description
1 polymer ?
#
loop_
_entity_poly.entity_id
_entity_poly.type
_entity_poly.pdbx_seq_one_letter_code
_entity_poly.pdbx_strand_id
1 'polypeptide(L)'
;MSTLIASLPMVSATDALAQNPDAIYSTYETYNGSDLEMTLNASGTHFRLWSPSAQAVRLKIYPTGRNSASEQTIEMTRDKNGTWTAGIPQKLYGKFYTFQILHNGKWLDETPGVWAKAVGINGNRGAIIDFDATNPEGWDNDKGPTIKNINDAVIYEMHHRDFSMHPSSGIASKGKFLALTEHGTTNPKGDKTGIDHLKELGVTHVHILPSYDYNSVDEANLPANTYNWGYDPQNYNAPEGSYSTNPANPSTRVSEMKEMVKALHDAGIGVVMDVVYNHTAENDGSNFSLTAPGYYYRHRPDGSYSDASGCGNETASERQQMRNFIVNSVKYWAKEYHIDGFRFDLMAIHDTTTMNEVARELKKINPDIFVYGEGWTAGDSPLPVAQRALKDNVSAMPQIAVFSDDIRDAIKGHYTDETDRGFATGKPGLEETVKIGIVGATAHPQVDYSKGNNSKAPYALSPTQVINYVSCHDDLTLTDKLAKSLPEESVADRQRAAKLAQTIVFTSQ
;
A
#
# COMPACT_ATOMS: atom_id res chain seq x y z
N MET A 1 1.67 65.41 -6.35
CA MET A 1 1.67 63.93 -6.53
C MET A 1 1.78 63.31 -5.17
N SER A 2 0.63 62.90 -4.59
CA SER A 2 0.59 62.18 -3.31
C SER A 2 0.49 60.70 -3.60
N THR A 3 1.47 59.97 -3.22
CA THR A 3 1.54 58.51 -3.33
C THR A 3 0.71 57.91 -2.19
N LEU A 4 -0.46 57.35 -2.50
CA LEU A 4 -1.19 56.50 -1.56
C LEU A 4 -0.47 55.13 -1.47
N ILE A 5 0.16 54.88 -0.32
CA ILE A 5 0.61 53.53 0.07
C ILE A 5 -0.59 52.81 0.64
N ALA A 6 -1.17 51.89 -0.12
CA ALA A 6 -2.21 51.00 0.35
C ALA A 6 -1.56 49.99 1.33
N SER A 7 -1.87 50.10 2.62
CA SER A 7 -1.53 49.12 3.62
C SER A 7 -2.39 47.85 3.38
N LEU A 8 -1.78 46.77 2.98
CA LEU A 8 -2.39 45.43 3.03
C LEU A 8 -2.71 45.09 4.50
N PRO A 9 -3.90 44.61 4.82
CA PRO A 9 -4.21 44.19 6.18
C PRO A 9 -3.32 43.01 6.56
N MET A 10 -2.59 43.11 7.67
CA MET A 10 -1.94 41.98 8.30
C MET A 10 -3.05 41.05 8.82
N VAL A 11 -3.23 39.91 8.16
CA VAL A 11 -4.08 38.82 8.68
C VAL A 11 -3.43 38.31 9.94
N SER A 12 -4.15 38.29 11.06
CA SER A 12 -3.60 37.77 12.32
C SER A 12 -3.35 36.26 12.20
N ALA A 13 -2.39 35.73 12.95
CA ALA A 13 -2.12 34.29 12.96
C ALA A 13 -3.37 33.45 13.34
N THR A 14 -4.28 34.03 14.13
CA THR A 14 -5.58 33.44 14.46
C THR A 14 -6.55 33.42 13.27
N ASP A 15 -6.55 34.45 12.43
CA ASP A 15 -7.40 34.48 11.22
C ASP A 15 -6.85 33.56 10.13
N ALA A 16 -5.54 33.39 10.04
CA ALA A 16 -4.91 32.43 9.12
C ALA A 16 -5.21 30.98 9.51
N LEU A 17 -5.23 30.67 10.81
CA LEU A 17 -5.63 29.36 11.33
C LEU A 17 -7.11 29.07 11.12
N ALA A 18 -7.98 30.08 11.18
CA ALA A 18 -9.40 29.95 10.85
C ALA A 18 -9.66 29.67 9.36
N GLN A 19 -8.70 29.99 8.48
CA GLN A 19 -8.78 29.70 7.02
C GLN A 19 -8.08 28.42 6.61
N ASN A 20 -7.10 27.95 7.39
CA ASN A 20 -6.36 26.71 7.11
C ASN A 20 -5.94 26.04 8.45
N PRO A 21 -6.73 25.07 8.95
CA PRO A 21 -6.43 24.38 10.18
C PRO A 21 -5.09 23.64 10.15
N ASP A 22 -4.60 23.30 8.98
CA ASP A 22 -3.33 22.61 8.77
C ASP A 22 -2.09 23.51 8.86
N ALA A 23 -2.26 24.82 8.91
CA ALA A 23 -1.16 25.77 8.93
C ALA A 23 -0.19 25.58 10.13
N ILE A 24 -0.70 25.10 11.26
CA ILE A 24 0.09 24.83 12.47
C ILE A 24 1.17 23.77 12.21
N TYR A 25 0.91 22.79 11.36
CA TYR A 25 1.80 21.65 11.12
C TYR A 25 3.08 22.03 10.39
N SER A 26 3.10 23.16 9.69
CA SER A 26 4.30 23.71 9.06
C SER A 26 5.35 24.19 10.08
N THR A 27 4.94 24.38 11.34
CA THR A 27 5.83 24.82 12.43
C THR A 27 6.50 23.64 13.14
N TYR A 28 6.08 22.40 12.88
CA TYR A 28 6.63 21.24 13.55
C TYR A 28 8.00 20.88 13.00
N GLU A 29 8.96 20.71 13.91
CA GLU A 29 10.27 20.19 13.57
C GLU A 29 10.15 18.75 13.06
N THR A 30 10.95 18.40 12.04
CA THR A 30 10.94 17.06 11.44
C THR A 30 12.18 16.27 11.81
N TYR A 31 12.05 14.97 11.86
CA TYR A 31 13.11 14.04 12.17
C TYR A 31 13.44 13.12 10.98
N ASN A 32 14.72 13.11 10.58
CA ASN A 32 15.19 12.34 9.42
C ASN A 32 16.08 11.14 9.80
N GLY A 33 16.14 10.77 11.09
CA GLY A 33 16.89 9.59 11.55
C GLY A 33 16.15 8.29 11.20
N SER A 34 16.87 7.18 11.28
CA SER A 34 16.37 5.84 10.98
C SER A 34 16.04 4.99 12.22
N ASP A 35 16.08 5.61 13.41
CA ASP A 35 15.96 4.95 14.71
C ASP A 35 14.61 5.24 15.39
N LEU A 36 13.57 5.59 14.60
CA LEU A 36 12.21 5.77 15.14
C LEU A 36 11.62 4.45 15.63
N GLU A 37 10.80 4.56 16.63
CA GLU A 37 10.12 3.58 17.47
C GLU A 37 11.11 2.77 18.30
N MET A 38 11.57 1.62 17.83
CA MET A 38 12.40 0.69 18.58
C MET A 38 13.61 0.24 17.80
N THR A 39 14.77 0.31 18.44
CA THR A 39 16.04 -0.23 17.92
C THR A 39 16.78 -1.05 18.98
N LEU A 40 17.49 -2.06 18.52
CA LEU A 40 18.32 -2.93 19.34
C LEU A 40 19.79 -2.75 18.97
N ASN A 41 20.65 -2.59 19.97
CA ASN A 41 22.09 -2.53 19.76
C ASN A 41 22.85 -3.18 20.94
N ALA A 42 24.18 -3.03 20.97
CA ALA A 42 25.01 -3.60 22.03
C ALA A 42 24.72 -3.00 23.43
N SER A 43 24.17 -1.78 23.50
CA SER A 43 23.85 -1.12 24.78
C SER A 43 22.44 -1.43 25.30
N GLY A 44 21.60 -2.13 24.55
CA GLY A 44 20.26 -2.53 24.97
C GLY A 44 19.15 -2.23 23.95
N THR A 45 17.95 -1.98 24.47
CA THR A 45 16.76 -1.61 23.71
C THR A 45 16.55 -0.09 23.81
N HIS A 46 16.45 0.57 22.68
CA HIS A 46 16.28 2.02 22.57
C HIS A 46 14.97 2.35 21.89
N PHE A 47 14.31 3.39 22.39
CA PHE A 47 13.05 3.88 21.86
C PHE A 47 13.17 5.36 21.53
N ARG A 48 12.64 5.75 20.37
CA ARG A 48 12.54 7.13 19.92
C ARG A 48 11.21 7.34 19.25
N LEU A 49 10.37 8.20 19.81
CA LEU A 49 9.08 8.57 19.23
C LEU A 49 9.13 10.00 18.71
N TRP A 50 8.63 10.23 17.50
CA TRP A 50 8.40 11.57 17.00
C TRP A 50 6.99 12.03 17.38
N SER A 51 6.90 12.99 18.28
CA SER A 51 5.65 13.57 18.77
C SER A 51 5.88 15.02 19.18
N PRO A 52 5.96 15.96 18.20
CA PRO A 52 6.42 17.33 18.45
C PRO A 52 5.48 18.14 19.34
N SER A 53 4.18 17.86 19.30
CA SER A 53 3.17 18.54 20.11
C SER A 53 2.93 17.92 21.49
N ALA A 54 3.59 16.80 21.80
CA ALA A 54 3.43 16.14 23.08
C ALA A 54 3.94 16.99 24.25
N GLN A 55 3.21 17.00 25.36
CA GLN A 55 3.60 17.63 26.63
C GLN A 55 4.44 16.66 27.48
N ALA A 56 4.16 15.35 27.38
CA ALA A 56 4.92 14.26 27.97
C ALA A 56 4.65 12.98 27.17
N VAL A 57 5.57 12.02 27.25
CA VAL A 57 5.45 10.70 26.61
C VAL A 57 5.86 9.63 27.60
N ARG A 58 5.08 8.55 27.68
CA ARG A 58 5.38 7.33 28.43
C ARG A 58 5.63 6.17 27.50
N LEU A 59 6.67 5.42 27.80
CA LEU A 59 6.91 4.08 27.25
C LEU A 59 6.40 3.06 28.28
N LYS A 60 5.61 2.08 27.82
CA LYS A 60 5.17 0.96 28.65
C LYS A 60 5.68 -0.35 28.05
N ILE A 61 6.18 -1.24 28.91
CA ILE A 61 6.69 -2.57 28.54
C ILE A 61 5.76 -3.63 29.10
N TYR A 62 5.48 -4.64 28.27
CA TYR A 62 4.53 -5.73 28.54
C TYR A 62 5.15 -7.10 28.37
N PRO A 63 4.73 -8.10 29.16
CA PRO A 63 5.19 -9.49 29.00
C PRO A 63 4.52 -10.19 27.82
N THR A 64 3.32 -9.76 27.38
CA THR A 64 2.52 -10.41 26.34
C THR A 64 1.95 -9.39 25.35
N GLY A 65 1.62 -9.85 24.15
CA GLY A 65 1.05 -9.03 23.07
C GLY A 65 -0.36 -8.48 23.37
N ARG A 66 -1.05 -9.03 24.38
CA ARG A 66 -2.37 -8.56 24.82
C ARG A 66 -2.69 -9.05 26.23
N ASN A 67 -3.74 -8.47 26.86
CA ASN A 67 -4.36 -8.96 28.08
C ASN A 67 -3.41 -9.10 29.28
N SER A 68 -2.37 -8.27 29.37
CA SER A 68 -1.48 -8.21 30.53
C SER A 68 -1.33 -6.77 31.01
N ALA A 69 -1.05 -6.59 32.30
CA ALA A 69 -0.59 -5.32 32.82
C ALA A 69 0.83 -5.01 32.32
N SER A 70 1.19 -3.74 32.29
CA SER A 70 2.57 -3.32 32.02
C SER A 70 3.49 -3.73 33.17
N GLU A 71 4.67 -4.26 32.83
CA GLU A 71 5.73 -4.55 33.81
C GLU A 71 6.48 -3.28 34.20
N GLN A 72 6.61 -2.35 33.26
CA GLN A 72 7.33 -1.08 33.45
C GLN A 72 6.59 0.05 32.74
N THR A 73 6.62 1.22 33.38
CA THR A 73 6.24 2.51 32.75
C THR A 73 7.40 3.47 32.93
N ILE A 74 7.90 4.04 31.83
CA ILE A 74 9.09 4.89 31.78
C ILE A 74 8.68 6.23 31.19
N GLU A 75 8.89 7.32 31.92
CA GLU A 75 8.75 8.67 31.35
C GLU A 75 9.89 8.91 30.37
N MET A 76 9.55 9.25 29.12
CA MET A 76 10.54 9.50 28.07
C MET A 76 11.10 10.92 28.18
N THR A 77 12.32 11.10 27.75
CA THR A 77 13.00 12.40 27.74
C THR A 77 12.84 13.07 26.37
N ARG A 78 12.42 14.33 26.37
CA ARG A 78 12.35 15.12 25.13
C ARG A 78 13.76 15.32 24.55
N ASP A 79 13.87 15.10 23.26
CA ASP A 79 15.11 15.26 22.48
C ASP A 79 14.85 16.22 21.30
N LYS A 80 15.84 16.40 20.44
CA LYS A 80 15.81 17.31 19.28
C LYS A 80 14.73 16.92 18.26
N ASN A 81 14.33 17.87 17.43
CA ASN A 81 13.48 17.69 16.28
C ASN A 81 12.11 17.04 16.61
N GLY A 82 11.53 17.43 17.75
CA GLY A 82 10.21 16.93 18.17
C GLY A 82 10.18 15.47 18.61
N THR A 83 11.35 14.88 18.93
CA THR A 83 11.43 13.48 19.36
C THR A 83 11.49 13.33 20.88
N TRP A 84 11.18 12.13 21.34
CA TRP A 84 11.25 11.66 22.73
C TRP A 84 12.03 10.35 22.77
N THR A 85 12.87 10.16 23.78
CA THR A 85 13.76 8.98 23.87
C THR A 85 13.68 8.29 25.22
N ALA A 86 13.86 6.98 25.19
CA ALA A 86 14.10 6.14 26.38
C ALA A 86 15.07 5.00 26.00
N GLY A 87 15.89 4.59 26.96
CA GLY A 87 16.81 3.47 26.79
C GLY A 87 16.72 2.49 27.96
N ILE A 88 16.75 1.20 27.66
CA ILE A 88 16.76 0.12 28.64
C ILE A 88 18.04 -0.70 28.38
N PRO A 89 18.96 -0.83 29.36
CA PRO A 89 20.27 -1.45 29.17
C PRO A 89 20.21 -2.98 29.01
N GLN A 90 19.12 -3.51 28.46
CA GLN A 90 18.88 -4.91 28.20
C GLN A 90 18.20 -5.07 26.84
N LYS A 91 18.50 -6.15 26.13
CA LYS A 91 17.75 -6.54 24.94
C LYS A 91 16.46 -7.23 25.36
N LEU A 92 15.33 -6.58 25.14
CA LEU A 92 14.01 -7.03 25.60
C LEU A 92 13.33 -7.98 24.61
N TYR A 93 14.06 -8.91 24.02
CA TYR A 93 13.45 -9.91 23.12
C TYR A 93 12.27 -10.64 23.76
N GLY A 94 11.18 -10.81 23.01
CA GLY A 94 9.94 -11.45 23.46
C GLY A 94 9.03 -10.57 24.31
N LYS A 95 9.43 -9.31 24.59
CA LYS A 95 8.56 -8.31 25.22
C LYS A 95 7.83 -7.49 24.18
N PHE A 96 6.83 -6.75 24.67
CA PHE A 96 6.00 -5.85 23.87
C PHE A 96 6.03 -4.45 24.48
N TYR A 97 5.69 -3.47 23.65
CA TYR A 97 5.71 -2.07 24.07
C TYR A 97 4.53 -1.28 23.50
N THR A 98 4.19 -0.19 24.20
CA THR A 98 3.38 0.91 23.70
C THR A 98 3.95 2.25 24.13
N PHE A 99 3.55 3.29 23.41
CA PHE A 99 3.71 4.68 23.83
C PHE A 99 2.37 5.23 24.28
N GLN A 100 2.40 6.19 25.19
CA GLN A 100 1.25 6.97 25.57
C GLN A 100 1.63 8.44 25.66
N ILE A 101 0.88 9.29 24.98
CA ILE A 101 1.20 10.70 24.79
C ILE A 101 0.25 11.58 25.60
N LEU A 102 0.80 12.57 26.33
CA LEU A 102 0.04 13.64 26.95
C LEU A 102 -0.12 14.78 25.96
N HIS A 103 -1.33 15.03 25.51
CA HIS A 103 -1.67 16.10 24.58
C HIS A 103 -2.84 16.92 25.11
N ASN A 104 -2.72 18.26 25.09
CA ASN A 104 -3.73 19.18 25.64
C ASN A 104 -4.22 18.81 27.05
N GLY A 105 -3.29 18.43 27.94
CA GLY A 105 -3.58 18.07 29.33
C GLY A 105 -4.26 16.71 29.52
N LYS A 106 -4.46 15.90 28.47
CA LYS A 106 -5.07 14.58 28.51
C LYS A 106 -4.11 13.51 28.00
N TRP A 107 -3.99 12.39 28.69
CA TRP A 107 -3.33 11.20 28.17
C TRP A 107 -4.21 10.56 27.12
N LEU A 108 -3.66 10.41 25.90
CA LEU A 108 -4.30 9.69 24.80
C LEU A 108 -4.27 8.18 25.07
N ASP A 109 -4.95 7.41 24.22
CA ASP A 109 -4.85 5.96 24.26
C ASP A 109 -3.45 5.48 23.88
N GLU A 110 -3.13 4.25 24.21
CA GLU A 110 -1.83 3.65 23.92
C GLU A 110 -1.70 3.28 22.44
N THR A 111 -0.49 3.42 21.91
CA THR A 111 -0.17 3.07 20.52
C THR A 111 1.20 2.37 20.43
N PRO A 112 1.39 1.40 19.53
CA PRO A 112 2.71 0.87 19.23
C PRO A 112 3.62 1.88 18.49
N GLY A 113 3.08 3.06 18.15
CA GLY A 113 3.71 4.03 17.27
C GLY A 113 3.44 3.77 15.79
N VAL A 114 3.98 4.64 14.92
CA VAL A 114 3.74 4.53 13.45
C VAL A 114 4.72 3.58 12.76
N TRP A 115 5.84 3.24 13.42
CA TRP A 115 6.94 2.44 12.85
C TRP A 115 7.04 1.01 13.38
N ALA A 116 6.04 0.50 14.12
CA ALA A 116 6.07 -0.86 14.62
C ALA A 116 6.28 -1.87 13.46
N LYS A 117 7.40 -2.59 13.50
CA LYS A 117 7.81 -3.56 12.46
C LYS A 117 7.38 -4.99 12.78
N ALA A 118 7.05 -5.24 14.03
CA ALA A 118 6.45 -6.47 14.53
C ALA A 118 5.44 -6.09 15.60
N VAL A 119 4.32 -6.79 15.65
CA VAL A 119 3.22 -6.49 16.57
C VAL A 119 2.66 -7.78 17.18
N GLY A 120 2.03 -7.64 18.34
CA GLY A 120 1.24 -8.69 18.95
C GLY A 120 -0.09 -8.90 18.23
N ILE A 121 -0.88 -9.86 18.71
CA ILE A 121 -2.23 -10.13 18.20
C ILE A 121 -3.05 -8.83 18.12
N ASN A 122 -3.73 -8.63 16.99
CA ASN A 122 -4.58 -7.47 16.68
C ASN A 122 -3.81 -6.13 16.69
N GLY A 123 -2.48 -6.14 16.52
CA GLY A 123 -1.69 -4.95 16.24
C GLY A 123 -1.55 -3.90 17.35
N ASN A 124 -2.14 -4.11 18.55
CA ASN A 124 -2.23 -3.06 19.59
C ASN A 124 -0.92 -2.82 20.36
N ARG A 125 0.06 -3.69 20.27
CA ARG A 125 1.36 -3.56 20.93
C ARG A 125 2.48 -3.89 19.94
N GLY A 126 3.48 -3.04 19.89
CA GLY A 126 4.72 -3.32 19.18
C GLY A 126 5.45 -4.49 19.85
N ALA A 127 6.07 -5.35 19.06
CA ALA A 127 6.82 -6.51 19.56
C ALA A 127 8.32 -6.32 19.38
N ILE A 128 9.10 -6.79 20.31
CA ILE A 128 10.57 -6.75 20.30
C ILE A 128 11.08 -8.12 19.91
N ILE A 129 11.45 -8.29 18.65
CA ILE A 129 11.93 -9.56 18.09
C ILE A 129 13.34 -9.45 17.53
N ASP A 130 13.97 -10.59 17.32
CA ASP A 130 15.20 -10.69 16.56
C ASP A 130 14.85 -10.91 15.08
N PHE A 131 15.02 -9.88 14.25
CA PHE A 131 14.70 -9.95 12.83
C PHE A 131 15.64 -10.89 12.07
N ASP A 132 16.92 -10.95 12.43
CA ASP A 132 17.89 -11.84 11.78
C ASP A 132 17.51 -13.31 11.99
N ALA A 133 16.97 -13.64 13.18
CA ALA A 133 16.48 -14.98 13.48
C ALA A 133 15.20 -15.38 12.70
N THR A 134 14.56 -14.45 11.99
CA THR A 134 13.40 -14.73 11.15
C THR A 134 13.76 -14.99 9.68
N ASN A 135 15.03 -14.87 9.30
CA ASN A 135 15.49 -15.08 7.94
C ASN A 135 15.46 -16.57 7.57
N PRO A 136 14.84 -16.98 6.46
CA PRO A 136 14.93 -18.34 5.96
C PRO A 136 16.36 -18.65 5.47
N GLU A 137 16.66 -19.92 5.31
CA GLU A 137 17.97 -20.35 4.80
C GLU A 137 18.27 -19.71 3.42
N GLY A 138 19.45 -19.12 3.29
CA GLY A 138 19.90 -18.47 2.07
C GLY A 138 19.34 -17.07 1.83
N TRP A 139 18.63 -16.48 2.81
CA TRP A 139 18.01 -15.14 2.68
C TRP A 139 18.97 -14.05 2.26
N ASP A 140 20.20 -14.03 2.77
CA ASP A 140 21.22 -13.01 2.43
C ASP A 140 21.60 -12.99 0.94
N ASN A 141 21.34 -14.08 0.22
CA ASN A 141 21.60 -14.20 -1.22
C ASN A 141 20.33 -14.20 -2.06
N ASP A 142 19.18 -14.07 -1.43
CA ASP A 142 17.89 -14.04 -2.11
C ASP A 142 17.75 -12.80 -3.00
N LYS A 143 17.20 -13.00 -4.20
CA LYS A 143 16.98 -11.94 -5.18
C LYS A 143 15.77 -12.28 -6.03
N GLY A 144 14.93 -11.26 -6.26
CA GLY A 144 13.88 -11.33 -7.26
C GLY A 144 14.42 -11.52 -8.70
N PRO A 145 13.54 -11.88 -9.62
CA PRO A 145 13.90 -12.05 -11.03
C PRO A 145 14.31 -10.72 -11.65
N THR A 146 15.29 -10.76 -12.54
CA THR A 146 15.64 -9.61 -13.38
C THR A 146 14.89 -9.72 -14.70
N ILE A 147 14.10 -8.69 -15.04
CA ILE A 147 13.49 -8.53 -16.36
C ILE A 147 14.30 -7.55 -17.21
N LYS A 148 14.55 -7.90 -18.46
CA LYS A 148 15.40 -7.07 -19.35
C LYS A 148 14.74 -5.75 -19.72
N ASN A 149 13.43 -5.75 -19.84
CA ASN A 149 12.61 -4.58 -20.14
C ASN A 149 11.37 -4.62 -19.25
N ILE A 150 11.05 -3.52 -18.60
CA ILE A 150 9.88 -3.44 -17.72
C ILE A 150 8.56 -3.72 -18.50
N ASN A 151 8.50 -3.46 -19.79
CA ASN A 151 7.34 -3.81 -20.60
C ASN A 151 7.15 -5.34 -20.78
N ASP A 152 8.17 -6.16 -20.44
CA ASP A 152 8.04 -7.62 -20.42
C ASP A 152 7.40 -8.14 -19.13
N ALA A 153 7.08 -7.25 -18.18
CA ALA A 153 6.43 -7.62 -16.93
C ALA A 153 5.00 -8.10 -17.17
N VAL A 154 4.71 -9.33 -16.73
CA VAL A 154 3.37 -9.92 -16.68
C VAL A 154 3.01 -10.09 -15.22
N ILE A 155 2.04 -9.31 -14.76
CA ILE A 155 1.68 -9.20 -13.35
C ILE A 155 0.37 -9.95 -13.11
N TYR A 156 0.38 -10.87 -12.14
CA TYR A 156 -0.79 -11.60 -11.68
C TYR A 156 -1.20 -11.07 -10.31
N GLU A 157 -2.38 -10.44 -10.23
CA GLU A 157 -2.94 -9.97 -8.97
C GLU A 157 -3.58 -11.11 -8.20
N MET A 158 -3.31 -11.21 -6.91
CA MET A 158 -3.87 -12.24 -6.07
C MET A 158 -4.11 -11.77 -4.62
N HIS A 159 -5.09 -12.40 -3.98
CA HIS A 159 -5.34 -12.30 -2.55
C HIS A 159 -4.88 -13.60 -1.86
N HIS A 160 -4.09 -13.49 -0.78
CA HIS A 160 -3.50 -14.65 -0.10
C HIS A 160 -4.52 -15.73 0.24
N ARG A 161 -5.65 -15.32 0.83
CA ARG A 161 -6.69 -16.25 1.26
C ARG A 161 -7.35 -16.91 0.06
N ASP A 162 -7.83 -16.14 -0.90
CA ASP A 162 -8.60 -16.66 -2.02
C ASP A 162 -7.81 -17.58 -2.93
N PHE A 163 -6.53 -17.28 -3.09
CA PHE A 163 -5.64 -18.07 -3.95
C PHE A 163 -5.55 -19.54 -3.54
N SER A 164 -5.74 -19.87 -2.26
CA SER A 164 -5.57 -21.23 -1.73
C SER A 164 -6.79 -21.84 -1.04
N MET A 165 -7.80 -21.02 -0.67
CA MET A 165 -8.91 -21.44 0.19
C MET A 165 -9.88 -22.44 -0.43
N HIS A 166 -9.96 -22.52 -1.76
CA HIS A 166 -10.88 -23.47 -2.39
C HIS A 166 -10.57 -24.91 -1.97
N PRO A 167 -11.56 -25.74 -1.59
CA PRO A 167 -11.32 -27.12 -1.15
C PRO A 167 -10.51 -27.96 -2.14
N SER A 168 -10.65 -27.69 -3.44
CA SER A 168 -9.94 -28.41 -4.51
C SER A 168 -8.55 -27.89 -4.82
N SER A 169 -8.02 -26.91 -4.07
CA SER A 169 -6.69 -26.35 -4.37
C SER A 169 -5.53 -27.33 -4.13
N GLY A 170 -5.76 -28.39 -3.35
CA GLY A 170 -4.70 -29.34 -2.98
C GLY A 170 -3.67 -28.77 -2.00
N ILE A 171 -3.78 -27.46 -1.66
CA ILE A 171 -2.87 -26.76 -0.74
C ILE A 171 -3.26 -27.09 0.71
N ALA A 172 -2.30 -27.35 1.57
CA ALA A 172 -2.50 -27.64 2.99
C ALA A 172 -2.61 -26.37 3.83
N SER A 173 -1.71 -25.40 3.62
CA SER A 173 -1.64 -24.11 4.35
C SER A 173 -2.62 -23.07 3.80
N LYS A 174 -3.91 -23.43 3.71
CA LYS A 174 -4.94 -22.60 3.10
C LYS A 174 -5.04 -21.21 3.73
N GLY A 175 -5.01 -20.17 2.90
CA GLY A 175 -5.15 -18.77 3.31
C GLY A 175 -3.96 -18.23 4.09
N LYS A 176 -2.80 -18.87 4.04
CA LYS A 176 -1.59 -18.50 4.77
C LYS A 176 -0.45 -18.11 3.83
N PHE A 177 0.53 -17.35 4.32
CA PHE A 177 1.76 -17.07 3.58
C PHE A 177 2.39 -18.35 3.03
N LEU A 178 2.44 -19.41 3.84
CA LEU A 178 3.02 -20.68 3.48
C LEU A 178 2.29 -21.42 2.34
N ALA A 179 1.08 -21.02 1.97
CA ALA A 179 0.39 -21.58 0.80
C ALA A 179 1.21 -21.45 -0.50
N LEU A 180 2.04 -20.42 -0.60
CA LEU A 180 2.90 -20.14 -1.74
C LEU A 180 4.27 -20.83 -1.67
N THR A 181 4.54 -21.59 -0.62
CA THR A 181 5.76 -22.41 -0.51
C THR A 181 5.53 -23.88 -0.89
N GLU A 182 4.26 -24.27 -1.11
CA GLU A 182 3.89 -25.65 -1.39
C GLU A 182 4.00 -25.96 -2.89
N HIS A 183 4.80 -27.00 -3.23
CA HIS A 183 5.00 -27.50 -4.58
C HIS A 183 4.23 -28.81 -4.83
N GLY A 184 3.99 -29.11 -6.13
CA GLY A 184 3.33 -30.36 -6.52
C GLY A 184 1.85 -30.42 -6.21
N THR A 185 1.22 -29.30 -5.83
CA THR A 185 -0.21 -29.24 -5.54
C THR A 185 -1.04 -29.27 -6.83
N THR A 186 -2.15 -30.00 -6.80
CA THR A 186 -3.06 -30.15 -7.94
C THR A 186 -4.51 -30.13 -7.50
N ASN A 187 -5.40 -29.77 -8.43
CA ASN A 187 -6.83 -29.95 -8.26
C ASN A 187 -7.25 -31.41 -8.55
N PRO A 188 -8.52 -31.81 -8.30
CA PRO A 188 -8.99 -33.17 -8.60
C PRO A 188 -8.94 -33.61 -10.07
N LYS A 189 -8.72 -32.67 -11.00
CA LYS A 189 -8.55 -32.98 -12.43
C LYS A 189 -7.07 -33.19 -12.81
N GLY A 190 -6.15 -32.95 -11.87
CA GLY A 190 -4.72 -33.02 -12.09
C GLY A 190 -4.08 -31.73 -12.61
N ASP A 191 -4.85 -30.63 -12.73
CA ASP A 191 -4.28 -29.32 -13.08
C ASP A 191 -3.46 -28.78 -11.91
N LYS A 192 -2.32 -28.16 -12.19
CA LYS A 192 -1.46 -27.53 -11.17
C LYS A 192 -2.19 -26.40 -10.45
N THR A 193 -1.90 -26.26 -9.18
CA THR A 193 -2.38 -25.17 -8.31
C THR A 193 -1.20 -24.51 -7.60
N GLY A 194 -1.46 -23.46 -6.82
CA GLY A 194 -0.42 -22.78 -6.06
C GLY A 194 0.71 -22.20 -6.93
N ILE A 195 1.91 -22.20 -6.40
CA ILE A 195 3.09 -21.64 -7.05
C ILE A 195 3.42 -22.31 -8.39
N ASP A 196 3.16 -23.62 -8.53
CA ASP A 196 3.40 -24.35 -9.76
C ASP A 196 2.44 -23.95 -10.88
N HIS A 197 1.23 -23.50 -10.55
CA HIS A 197 0.31 -22.89 -11.51
C HIS A 197 0.83 -21.53 -12.01
N LEU A 198 1.33 -20.68 -11.12
CA LEU A 198 1.93 -19.39 -11.51
C LEU A 198 3.11 -19.57 -12.44
N LYS A 199 3.96 -20.57 -12.18
CA LYS A 199 5.08 -20.94 -13.09
C LYS A 199 4.57 -21.39 -14.46
N GLU A 200 3.53 -22.20 -14.49
CA GLU A 200 2.95 -22.70 -15.74
C GLU A 200 2.32 -21.58 -16.59
N LEU A 201 1.69 -20.59 -15.94
CA LEU A 201 1.18 -19.38 -16.59
C LEU A 201 2.29 -18.52 -17.19
N GLY A 202 3.52 -18.61 -16.66
CA GLY A 202 4.64 -17.80 -17.11
C GLY A 202 4.59 -16.35 -16.68
N VAL A 203 3.90 -16.04 -15.58
CA VAL A 203 3.89 -14.70 -14.99
C VAL A 203 5.27 -14.35 -14.44
N THR A 204 5.64 -13.09 -14.53
CA THR A 204 6.94 -12.59 -14.03
C THR A 204 6.84 -12.08 -12.61
N HIS A 205 5.68 -11.58 -12.21
CA HIS A 205 5.42 -11.03 -10.87
C HIS A 205 4.03 -11.40 -10.37
N VAL A 206 3.91 -11.55 -9.07
CA VAL A 206 2.62 -11.53 -8.38
C VAL A 206 2.44 -10.18 -7.70
N HIS A 207 1.29 -9.58 -7.89
CA HIS A 207 0.82 -8.43 -7.13
C HIS A 207 -0.09 -8.97 -6.03
N ILE A 208 0.38 -8.88 -4.79
CA ILE A 208 -0.33 -9.39 -3.63
C ILE A 208 -1.10 -8.26 -2.97
N LEU A 209 -2.41 -8.43 -2.78
CA LEU A 209 -3.26 -7.50 -2.02
C LEU A 209 -2.64 -7.19 -0.66
N PRO A 210 -3.05 -6.11 0.04
CA PRO A 210 -2.37 -5.64 1.23
C PRO A 210 -2.02 -6.76 2.21
N SER A 211 -0.75 -6.82 2.58
CA SER A 211 -0.17 -7.91 3.40
C SER A 211 0.46 -7.41 4.70
N TYR A 212 0.34 -6.11 4.98
CA TYR A 212 0.64 -5.52 6.29
C TYR A 212 -0.56 -5.69 7.23
N ASP A 213 -0.33 -5.45 8.51
CA ASP A 213 -1.29 -5.58 9.60
C ASP A 213 -2.45 -4.57 9.43
N TYR A 214 -3.68 -5.08 9.31
CA TYR A 214 -4.91 -4.33 9.10
C TYR A 214 -5.92 -4.57 10.25
N ASN A 215 -6.93 -3.69 10.37
CA ASN A 215 -7.72 -3.53 11.60
C ASN A 215 -8.88 -4.53 11.76
N SER A 216 -9.59 -4.86 10.68
CA SER A 216 -10.92 -5.48 10.79
C SER A 216 -10.92 -6.99 10.99
N VAL A 217 -9.76 -7.63 11.21
CA VAL A 217 -9.68 -9.07 11.47
C VAL A 217 -9.27 -9.36 12.90
N ASP A 218 -10.09 -10.08 13.66
CA ASP A 218 -9.69 -10.59 14.97
C ASP A 218 -8.79 -11.82 14.82
N GLU A 219 -7.47 -11.57 14.85
CA GLU A 219 -6.44 -12.60 14.78
C GLU A 219 -6.53 -13.63 15.90
N ALA A 220 -7.22 -13.29 17.00
CA ALA A 220 -7.41 -14.18 18.12
C ALA A 220 -8.51 -15.22 17.91
N ASN A 221 -9.37 -15.00 16.92
CA ASN A 221 -10.54 -15.82 16.64
C ASN A 221 -10.55 -16.30 15.18
N LEU A 222 -9.40 -16.64 14.64
CA LEU A 222 -9.28 -17.37 13.39
C LEU A 222 -9.71 -18.84 13.63
N PRO A 223 -10.69 -19.43 12.98
CA PRO A 223 -11.17 -19.26 11.62
C PRO A 223 -12.60 -18.70 11.50
N ALA A 224 -13.08 -17.92 12.43
CA ALA A 224 -14.33 -17.19 12.20
C ALA A 224 -14.14 -16.45 10.86
N ASN A 225 -15.04 -16.67 9.94
CA ASN A 225 -14.95 -16.32 8.51
C ASN A 225 -14.75 -14.81 8.27
N THR A 226 -13.56 -14.33 8.55
CA THR A 226 -13.16 -12.94 8.38
C THR A 226 -12.47 -12.79 7.04
N TYR A 227 -13.26 -12.46 6.02
CA TYR A 227 -12.76 -12.07 4.71
C TYR A 227 -12.45 -10.58 4.72
N ASN A 228 -11.23 -10.21 4.36
CA ASN A 228 -10.80 -8.82 4.26
C ASN A 228 -9.78 -8.70 3.12
N TRP A 229 -9.91 -7.68 2.29
CA TRP A 229 -8.91 -7.37 1.26
C TRP A 229 -7.66 -6.70 1.83
N GLY A 230 -7.75 -6.12 3.04
CA GLY A 230 -6.62 -5.47 3.72
C GLY A 230 -6.51 -3.96 3.51
N TYR A 231 -7.54 -3.30 2.94
CA TYR A 231 -7.53 -1.85 2.70
C TYR A 231 -7.99 -1.03 3.92
N ASP A 232 -7.76 -1.54 5.12
CA ASP A 232 -7.99 -0.87 6.40
C ASP A 232 -6.73 -0.92 7.28
N PRO A 233 -5.65 -0.22 6.88
CA PRO A 233 -4.32 -0.33 7.47
C PRO A 233 -4.27 0.15 8.92
N GLN A 234 -3.57 -0.63 9.78
CA GLN A 234 -3.29 -0.30 11.17
C GLN A 234 -1.78 -0.13 11.43
N ASN A 235 -0.96 -1.16 11.10
CA ASN A 235 0.49 -1.12 11.24
C ASN A 235 1.18 -1.41 9.90
N TYR A 236 1.54 -0.36 9.20
CA TYR A 236 2.06 -0.41 7.82
C TYR A 236 3.39 -1.16 7.63
N ASN A 237 4.14 -1.42 8.71
CA ASN A 237 5.47 -2.02 8.65
C ASN A 237 5.53 -3.41 9.30
N ALA A 238 4.41 -3.98 9.71
CA ALA A 238 4.31 -5.32 10.24
C ALA A 238 3.48 -6.21 9.30
N PRO A 239 3.86 -7.47 9.04
CA PRO A 239 3.04 -8.39 8.26
C PRO A 239 1.72 -8.71 8.96
N GLU A 240 0.68 -9.01 8.16
CA GLU A 240 -0.64 -9.39 8.63
C GLU A 240 -0.63 -10.74 9.37
N GLY A 241 -1.21 -10.76 10.56
CA GLY A 241 -1.19 -11.95 11.41
C GLY A 241 -2.21 -13.02 11.00
N SER A 242 -3.31 -12.68 10.35
CA SER A 242 -4.29 -13.66 9.89
C SER A 242 -3.74 -14.57 8.79
N TYR A 243 -2.71 -14.14 8.07
CA TYR A 243 -1.98 -14.94 7.09
C TYR A 243 -0.87 -15.79 7.70
N SER A 244 -0.55 -15.61 8.98
CA SER A 244 0.41 -16.43 9.72
C SER A 244 -0.24 -17.69 10.28
N THR A 245 0.55 -18.76 10.43
CA THR A 245 0.10 -19.99 11.10
C THR A 245 0.00 -19.82 12.61
N ASN A 246 0.71 -18.83 13.17
CA ASN A 246 0.65 -18.51 14.60
C ASN A 246 0.71 -16.98 14.84
N PRO A 247 -0.41 -16.26 14.76
CA PRO A 247 -0.45 -14.82 14.97
C PRO A 247 -0.06 -14.39 16.40
N ALA A 248 -0.12 -15.30 17.38
CA ALA A 248 0.29 -15.00 18.75
C ALA A 248 1.80 -14.82 18.91
N ASN A 249 2.59 -15.38 18.00
CA ASN A 249 4.04 -15.21 17.96
C ASN A 249 4.43 -14.21 16.86
N PRO A 250 4.86 -12.99 17.21
CA PRO A 250 5.19 -11.96 16.22
C PRO A 250 6.28 -12.38 15.21
N SER A 251 7.23 -13.23 15.62
CA SER A 251 8.28 -13.71 14.72
C SER A 251 7.75 -14.62 13.62
N THR A 252 6.66 -15.36 13.89
CA THR A 252 6.10 -16.30 12.91
C THR A 252 5.56 -15.57 11.67
N ARG A 253 4.80 -14.48 11.83
CA ARG A 253 4.29 -13.70 10.68
C ARG A 253 5.41 -13.11 9.84
N VAL A 254 6.51 -12.72 10.48
CA VAL A 254 7.69 -12.18 9.80
C VAL A 254 8.44 -13.26 9.02
N SER A 255 8.75 -14.42 9.65
CA SER A 255 9.45 -15.51 8.97
C SER A 255 8.65 -16.10 7.82
N GLU A 256 7.34 -16.36 8.02
CA GLU A 256 6.49 -16.95 7.00
C GLU A 256 6.31 -16.04 5.77
N MET A 257 6.23 -14.71 5.96
CA MET A 257 6.21 -13.79 4.83
C MET A 257 7.55 -13.80 4.07
N LYS A 258 8.69 -13.86 4.77
CA LYS A 258 10.01 -14.02 4.11
C LYS A 258 10.14 -15.36 3.38
N GLU A 259 9.66 -16.45 3.96
CA GLU A 259 9.61 -17.76 3.31
C GLU A 259 8.78 -17.73 2.03
N MET A 260 7.63 -17.06 2.05
CA MET A 260 6.78 -16.88 0.87
C MET A 260 7.51 -16.10 -0.23
N VAL A 261 8.12 -14.97 0.10
CA VAL A 261 8.86 -14.16 -0.88
C VAL A 261 9.99 -14.97 -1.48
N LYS A 262 10.78 -15.66 -0.63
CA LYS A 262 11.86 -16.51 -1.10
C LYS A 262 11.39 -17.63 -2.02
N ALA A 263 10.29 -18.30 -1.70
CA ALA A 263 9.73 -19.35 -2.55
C ALA A 263 9.29 -18.82 -3.93
N LEU A 264 8.73 -17.63 -3.99
CA LEU A 264 8.39 -16.97 -5.26
C LEU A 264 9.65 -16.62 -6.05
N HIS A 265 10.69 -16.07 -5.42
CA HIS A 265 11.99 -15.79 -6.05
C HIS A 265 12.67 -17.06 -6.58
N ASP A 266 12.68 -18.13 -5.79
CA ASP A 266 13.21 -19.45 -6.20
C ASP A 266 12.43 -20.02 -7.41
N ALA A 267 11.16 -19.64 -7.56
CA ALA A 267 10.33 -19.97 -8.71
C ALA A 267 10.54 -19.03 -9.92
N GLY A 268 11.36 -17.97 -9.79
CA GLY A 268 11.59 -16.94 -10.79
C GLY A 268 10.49 -15.90 -10.89
N ILE A 269 9.72 -15.71 -9.83
CA ILE A 269 8.57 -14.79 -9.76
C ILE A 269 8.87 -13.67 -8.75
N GLY A 270 8.80 -12.42 -9.17
CA GLY A 270 8.93 -11.26 -8.29
C GLY A 270 7.65 -10.96 -7.51
N VAL A 271 7.79 -10.18 -6.46
CA VAL A 271 6.69 -9.81 -5.57
C VAL A 271 6.43 -8.32 -5.62
N VAL A 272 5.21 -7.94 -5.98
CA VAL A 272 4.70 -6.56 -5.89
C VAL A 272 3.77 -6.48 -4.69
N MET A 273 4.05 -5.56 -3.79
CA MET A 273 3.23 -5.33 -2.61
C MET A 273 2.24 -4.20 -2.84
N ASP A 274 0.97 -4.44 -2.54
CA ASP A 274 -0.06 -3.41 -2.48
C ASP A 274 0.10 -2.58 -1.22
N VAL A 275 0.18 -1.25 -1.36
CA VAL A 275 0.40 -0.33 -0.24
C VAL A 275 -0.67 0.76 -0.19
N VAL A 276 -1.23 0.97 1.00
CA VAL A 276 -2.39 1.85 1.24
C VAL A 276 -1.98 3.00 2.17
N TYR A 277 -1.03 3.84 1.72
CA TYR A 277 -0.60 4.99 2.51
C TYR A 277 -1.57 6.18 2.43
N ASN A 278 -2.60 6.07 1.62
CA ASN A 278 -3.55 7.15 1.34
C ASN A 278 -4.52 7.43 2.49
N HIS A 279 -4.80 6.45 3.37
CA HIS A 279 -5.68 6.60 4.53
C HIS A 279 -5.29 5.61 5.64
N THR A 280 -5.92 5.72 6.80
CA THR A 280 -5.85 4.78 7.93
C THR A 280 -7.23 4.21 8.22
N ALA A 281 -7.29 3.01 8.83
CA ALA A 281 -8.55 2.35 9.21
C ALA A 281 -9.41 3.22 10.13
N GLU A 282 -8.79 3.99 11.02
CA GLU A 282 -9.44 4.87 11.98
C GLU A 282 -8.90 6.29 11.89
N ASN A 283 -9.65 7.27 12.38
CA ASN A 283 -9.25 8.66 12.44
C ASN A 283 -8.47 8.94 13.74
N ASP A 284 -9.16 9.37 14.79
CA ASP A 284 -8.52 9.77 16.07
C ASP A 284 -7.89 8.58 16.82
N GLY A 285 -8.39 7.36 16.61
CA GLY A 285 -7.86 6.11 17.18
C GLY A 285 -6.66 5.53 16.44
N SER A 286 -6.31 6.06 15.27
CA SER A 286 -5.18 5.57 14.48
C SER A 286 -3.83 5.78 15.19
N ASN A 287 -2.86 4.92 14.90
CA ASN A 287 -1.49 5.09 15.39
C ASN A 287 -0.89 6.44 14.99
N PHE A 288 -1.30 7.01 13.86
CA PHE A 288 -0.90 8.34 13.40
C PHE A 288 -1.43 9.44 14.33
N SER A 289 -2.74 9.43 14.62
CA SER A 289 -3.36 10.42 15.51
C SER A 289 -2.90 10.27 16.95
N LEU A 290 -2.75 9.04 17.44
CA LEU A 290 -2.27 8.76 18.79
C LEU A 290 -0.80 9.15 19.00
N THR A 291 -0.02 9.26 17.92
CA THR A 291 1.40 9.66 17.96
C THR A 291 1.58 11.17 17.76
N ALA A 292 0.93 11.75 16.75
CA ALA A 292 1.00 13.18 16.44
C ALA A 292 -0.35 13.69 15.94
N PRO A 293 -1.25 14.07 16.86
CA PRO A 293 -2.64 14.42 16.56
C PRO A 293 -2.77 15.37 15.39
N GLY A 294 -3.52 14.95 14.35
CA GLY A 294 -3.85 15.71 13.16
C GLY A 294 -2.72 15.88 12.13
N TYR A 295 -1.45 15.69 12.50
CA TYR A 295 -0.33 15.99 11.62
C TYR A 295 -0.32 15.20 10.31
N TYR A 296 -0.66 13.95 10.36
CA TYR A 296 -0.54 13.05 9.21
C TYR A 296 -1.69 13.15 8.22
N TYR A 297 -2.76 13.93 8.54
CA TYR A 297 -3.99 14.03 7.76
C TYR A 297 -4.20 15.41 7.19
N ARG A 298 -4.90 15.49 6.06
CA ARG A 298 -5.44 16.75 5.55
C ARG A 298 -6.79 17.04 6.20
N HIS A 299 -7.04 18.31 6.49
CA HIS A 299 -8.29 18.76 7.04
C HIS A 299 -8.98 19.76 6.11
N ARG A 300 -10.30 19.78 6.18
CA ARG A 300 -11.14 20.81 5.55
C ARG A 300 -11.05 22.10 6.35
N PRO A 301 -11.48 23.26 5.78
CA PRO A 301 -11.44 24.54 6.49
C PRO A 301 -12.20 24.57 7.82
N ASP A 302 -13.18 23.69 8.03
CA ASP A 302 -13.94 23.56 9.27
C ASP A 302 -13.23 22.67 10.32
N GLY A 303 -12.05 22.15 10.01
CA GLY A 303 -11.24 21.28 10.85
C GLY A 303 -11.62 19.81 10.81
N SER A 304 -12.63 19.41 10.02
CA SER A 304 -12.96 18.00 9.80
C SER A 304 -11.94 17.32 8.90
N TYR A 305 -11.80 16.00 9.02
CA TYR A 305 -10.94 15.22 8.13
C TYR A 305 -11.37 15.39 6.67
N SER A 306 -10.43 15.62 5.78
CA SER A 306 -10.65 15.46 4.34
C SER A 306 -10.71 13.97 4.00
N ASP A 307 -11.51 13.62 2.98
CA ASP A 307 -11.82 12.22 2.66
C ASP A 307 -11.85 12.00 1.14
N ALA A 308 -10.70 12.14 0.51
CA ALA A 308 -10.55 11.76 -0.89
C ALA A 308 -10.39 10.25 -1.07
N SER A 309 -10.22 9.49 0.01
CA SER A 309 -10.17 8.03 -0.02
C SER A 309 -11.56 7.38 -0.04
N GLY A 310 -12.59 8.07 0.44
CA GLY A 310 -13.90 7.48 0.69
C GLY A 310 -13.93 6.56 1.93
N CYS A 311 -12.85 6.57 2.74
CA CYS A 311 -12.69 5.74 3.93
C CYS A 311 -12.71 6.55 5.24
N GLY A 312 -13.10 7.84 5.18
CA GLY A 312 -13.23 8.72 6.34
C GLY A 312 -12.05 9.65 6.60
N ASN A 313 -10.91 9.46 5.94
CA ASN A 313 -9.74 10.32 6.06
C ASN A 313 -8.84 10.22 4.83
N GLU A 314 -7.88 11.14 4.71
CA GLU A 314 -6.78 11.07 3.75
C GLU A 314 -5.48 11.58 4.37
N THR A 315 -4.36 10.98 4.00
CA THR A 315 -3.05 11.37 4.50
C THR A 315 -2.44 12.54 3.74
N ALA A 316 -1.59 13.32 4.42
CA ALA A 316 -0.96 14.53 3.90
C ALA A 316 0.50 14.23 3.49
N SER A 317 0.70 13.58 2.34
CA SER A 317 2.03 13.16 1.85
C SER A 317 2.98 14.33 1.59
N GLU A 318 2.46 15.52 1.31
CA GLU A 318 3.24 16.75 1.13
C GLU A 318 3.93 17.22 2.42
N ARG A 319 3.49 16.75 3.59
CA ARG A 319 4.16 17.06 4.86
C ARG A 319 5.39 16.20 5.04
N GLN A 320 6.49 16.83 5.41
CA GLN A 320 7.80 16.18 5.39
C GLN A 320 7.87 14.89 6.21
N GLN A 321 7.24 14.84 7.40
CA GLN A 321 7.30 13.63 8.23
C GLN A 321 6.43 12.50 7.65
N MET A 322 5.30 12.81 6.99
CA MET A 322 4.51 11.82 6.28
C MET A 322 5.25 11.30 5.03
N ARG A 323 5.89 12.19 4.27
CA ARG A 323 6.75 11.80 3.15
C ARG A 323 7.89 10.90 3.62
N ASN A 324 8.59 11.28 4.69
CA ASN A 324 9.63 10.45 5.30
C ASN A 324 9.10 9.06 5.69
N PHE A 325 7.89 9.01 6.23
CA PHE A 325 7.24 7.76 6.58
C PHE A 325 7.03 6.88 5.34
N ILE A 326 6.35 7.38 4.31
CA ILE A 326 6.07 6.63 3.07
C ILE A 326 7.37 6.13 2.43
N VAL A 327 8.33 7.02 2.21
CA VAL A 327 9.61 6.67 1.56
C VAL A 327 10.39 5.62 2.34
N ASN A 328 10.49 5.76 3.66
CA ASN A 328 11.24 4.81 4.47
C ASN A 328 10.49 3.49 4.68
N SER A 329 9.15 3.49 4.66
CA SER A 329 8.35 2.28 4.74
C SER A 329 8.54 1.40 3.50
N VAL A 330 8.44 1.94 2.29
CA VAL A 330 8.72 1.15 1.07
C VAL A 330 10.18 0.67 1.01
N LYS A 331 11.14 1.50 1.48
CA LYS A 331 12.54 1.09 1.59
C LYS A 331 12.73 -0.07 2.57
N TYR A 332 11.99 -0.06 3.67
CA TYR A 332 12.00 -1.15 4.64
C TYR A 332 11.49 -2.45 4.01
N TRP A 333 10.34 -2.44 3.35
CA TRP A 333 9.80 -3.61 2.67
C TRP A 333 10.74 -4.12 1.56
N ALA A 334 11.36 -3.22 0.78
CA ALA A 334 12.32 -3.61 -0.25
C ALA A 334 13.61 -4.22 0.31
N LYS A 335 14.07 -3.80 1.52
CA LYS A 335 15.32 -4.29 2.11
C LYS A 335 15.12 -5.50 3.01
N GLU A 336 14.07 -5.49 3.82
CA GLU A 336 13.82 -6.51 4.85
C GLU A 336 13.10 -7.73 4.27
N TYR A 337 12.21 -7.51 3.28
CA TYR A 337 11.40 -8.56 2.67
C TYR A 337 11.69 -8.76 1.18
N HIS A 338 12.68 -8.09 0.63
CA HIS A 338 13.11 -8.18 -0.77
C HIS A 338 11.99 -7.94 -1.79
N ILE A 339 11.05 -7.04 -1.49
CA ILE A 339 9.94 -6.71 -2.37
C ILE A 339 10.45 -6.06 -3.67
N ASP A 340 9.96 -6.53 -4.83
CA ASP A 340 10.43 -6.14 -6.18
C ASP A 340 9.60 -5.02 -6.81
N GLY A 341 8.45 -4.69 -6.26
CA GLY A 341 7.62 -3.60 -6.77
C GLY A 341 6.54 -3.18 -5.78
N PHE A 342 5.93 -2.02 -6.04
CA PHE A 342 4.88 -1.47 -5.19
C PHE A 342 3.72 -0.96 -6.02
N ARG A 343 2.50 -1.36 -5.67
CA ARG A 343 1.25 -0.78 -6.18
C ARG A 343 0.69 0.14 -5.12
N PHE A 344 0.49 1.41 -5.47
CA PHE A 344 -0.10 2.40 -4.59
C PHE A 344 -1.61 2.49 -4.82
N ASP A 345 -2.36 2.14 -3.80
CA ASP A 345 -3.80 2.34 -3.73
C ASP A 345 -4.11 3.84 -3.72
N LEU A 346 -5.14 4.27 -4.49
CA LEU A 346 -5.55 5.67 -4.64
C LEU A 346 -4.34 6.63 -4.68
N MET A 347 -3.37 6.32 -5.54
CA MET A 347 -2.07 7.00 -5.60
C MET A 347 -2.21 8.51 -5.77
N ALA A 348 -3.29 8.98 -6.39
CA ALA A 348 -3.52 10.41 -6.62
C ALA A 348 -3.85 11.21 -5.35
N ILE A 349 -4.02 10.56 -4.21
CA ILE A 349 -4.06 11.23 -2.89
C ILE A 349 -2.66 11.74 -2.52
N HIS A 350 -1.62 11.08 -3.01
CA HIS A 350 -0.24 11.51 -2.78
C HIS A 350 0.20 12.59 -3.76
N ASP A 351 1.15 13.41 -3.31
CA ASP A 351 1.77 14.41 -4.18
C ASP A 351 2.88 13.81 -5.07
N THR A 352 3.06 14.40 -6.25
CA THR A 352 4.05 13.94 -7.24
C THR A 352 5.49 14.00 -6.72
N THR A 353 5.80 14.92 -5.80
CA THR A 353 7.14 15.02 -5.18
C THR A 353 7.43 13.80 -4.32
N THR A 354 6.48 13.40 -3.47
CA THR A 354 6.58 12.19 -2.65
C THR A 354 6.72 10.95 -3.52
N MET A 355 5.91 10.81 -4.55
CA MET A 355 5.97 9.66 -5.44
C MET A 355 7.30 9.56 -6.19
N ASN A 356 7.82 10.68 -6.71
CA ASN A 356 9.15 10.73 -7.33
C ASN A 356 10.26 10.40 -6.35
N GLU A 357 10.14 10.80 -5.09
CA GLU A 357 11.10 10.44 -4.04
C GLU A 357 11.07 8.95 -3.73
N VAL A 358 9.90 8.35 -3.63
CA VAL A 358 9.70 6.89 -3.49
C VAL A 358 10.45 6.15 -4.60
N ALA A 359 10.15 6.47 -5.86
CA ALA A 359 10.78 5.79 -6.99
C ALA A 359 12.31 5.96 -7.01
N ARG A 360 12.80 7.17 -6.76
CA ARG A 360 14.23 7.48 -6.70
C ARG A 360 14.97 6.70 -5.62
N GLU A 361 14.39 6.62 -4.42
CA GLU A 361 15.02 5.94 -3.28
C GLU A 361 14.99 4.41 -3.42
N LEU A 362 13.93 3.86 -4.00
CA LEU A 362 13.85 2.43 -4.31
C LEU A 362 14.87 2.01 -5.36
N LYS A 363 15.07 2.81 -6.42
CA LYS A 363 16.08 2.56 -7.47
C LYS A 363 17.53 2.54 -6.95
N LYS A 364 17.80 3.16 -5.79
CA LYS A 364 19.12 3.07 -5.12
C LYS A 364 19.32 1.70 -4.43
N ILE A 365 18.24 1.03 -4.06
CA ILE A 365 18.27 -0.31 -3.43
C ILE A 365 18.45 -1.37 -4.52
N ASN A 366 17.54 -1.36 -5.49
CA ASN A 366 17.58 -2.23 -6.65
C ASN A 366 17.00 -1.46 -7.85
N PRO A 367 17.77 -1.29 -8.97
CA PRO A 367 17.30 -0.58 -10.15
C PRO A 367 16.09 -1.23 -10.85
N ASP A 368 15.84 -2.52 -10.59
CA ASP A 368 14.72 -3.26 -11.17
C ASP A 368 13.39 -3.05 -10.44
N ILE A 369 13.40 -2.54 -9.19
CA ILE A 369 12.17 -2.24 -8.46
C ILE A 369 11.34 -1.21 -9.25
N PHE A 370 10.07 -1.50 -9.44
CA PHE A 370 9.14 -0.59 -10.12
C PHE A 370 7.95 -0.19 -9.23
N VAL A 371 7.35 0.94 -9.58
CA VAL A 371 6.23 1.54 -8.84
C VAL A 371 5.11 1.87 -9.81
N TYR A 372 3.92 1.50 -9.45
CA TYR A 372 2.71 1.91 -10.15
C TYR A 372 1.54 2.10 -9.19
N GLY A 373 0.44 2.64 -9.66
CA GLY A 373 -0.72 2.81 -8.82
C GLY A 373 -1.92 3.39 -9.54
N GLU A 374 -2.96 3.63 -8.76
CA GLU A 374 -4.19 4.22 -9.24
C GLU A 374 -4.04 5.73 -9.38
N GLY A 375 -4.08 6.22 -10.62
CA GLY A 375 -3.95 7.64 -10.95
C GLY A 375 -5.25 8.44 -10.73
N TRP A 376 -6.03 8.10 -9.70
CA TRP A 376 -7.31 8.74 -9.33
C TRP A 376 -7.50 8.77 -7.81
N THR A 377 -8.55 9.45 -7.37
CA THR A 377 -9.06 9.51 -6.00
C THR A 377 -10.52 9.05 -5.97
N ALA A 378 -11.02 8.58 -4.83
CA ALA A 378 -12.44 8.26 -4.66
C ALA A 378 -13.31 9.49 -4.36
N GLY A 379 -12.70 10.60 -3.92
CA GLY A 379 -13.40 11.85 -3.59
C GLY A 379 -12.52 13.07 -3.82
N ASP A 380 -13.01 14.24 -3.39
CA ASP A 380 -12.29 15.50 -3.53
C ASP A 380 -11.24 15.67 -2.42
N SER A 381 -10.03 16.11 -2.81
CA SER A 381 -8.94 16.43 -1.91
C SER A 381 -8.63 17.93 -1.94
N PRO A 382 -8.23 18.55 -0.82
CA PRO A 382 -7.73 19.92 -0.79
C PRO A 382 -6.34 20.08 -1.41
N LEU A 383 -5.60 18.99 -1.68
CA LEU A 383 -4.32 19.04 -2.39
C LEU A 383 -4.56 19.60 -3.81
N PRO A 384 -3.82 20.62 -4.28
CA PRO A 384 -3.99 21.16 -5.62
C PRO A 384 -3.84 20.09 -6.70
N VAL A 385 -4.74 20.09 -7.68
CA VAL A 385 -4.79 19.10 -8.78
C VAL A 385 -3.43 18.92 -9.47
N ALA A 386 -2.71 20.02 -9.73
CA ALA A 386 -1.39 19.97 -10.38
C ALA A 386 -0.28 19.30 -9.53
N GLN A 387 -0.52 19.11 -8.23
CA GLN A 387 0.43 18.44 -7.34
C GLN A 387 0.10 16.97 -7.11
N ARG A 388 -1.12 16.53 -7.44
CA ARG A 388 -1.56 15.14 -7.20
C ARG A 388 -0.93 14.18 -8.19
N ALA A 389 -0.68 12.95 -7.75
CA ALA A 389 -0.19 11.86 -8.61
C ALA A 389 -1.33 11.28 -9.48
N LEU A 390 -2.08 12.14 -10.15
CA LEU A 390 -3.13 11.81 -11.10
C LEU A 390 -2.57 11.19 -12.37
N LYS A 391 -3.38 10.40 -13.06
CA LYS A 391 -3.08 9.89 -14.42
C LYS A 391 -2.64 11.01 -15.36
N ASP A 392 -3.35 12.13 -15.35
CA ASP A 392 -3.04 13.28 -16.21
C ASP A 392 -1.70 13.97 -15.86
N ASN A 393 -1.17 13.74 -14.68
CA ASN A 393 0.12 14.26 -14.20
C ASN A 393 1.26 13.25 -14.31
N VAL A 394 1.04 12.04 -14.89
CA VAL A 394 2.04 10.97 -14.90
C VAL A 394 3.33 11.37 -15.62
N SER A 395 3.26 12.29 -16.57
CA SER A 395 4.44 12.85 -17.24
C SER A 395 5.41 13.56 -16.29
N ALA A 396 4.92 14.05 -15.13
CA ALA A 396 5.76 14.60 -14.06
C ALA A 396 6.38 13.52 -13.15
N MET A 397 6.04 12.25 -13.39
CA MET A 397 6.52 11.08 -12.62
C MET A 397 7.15 10.03 -13.55
N PRO A 398 8.31 10.30 -14.15
CA PRO A 398 8.85 9.50 -15.27
C PRO A 398 9.21 8.05 -14.93
N GLN A 399 9.30 7.71 -13.65
CA GLN A 399 9.64 6.35 -13.18
C GLN A 399 8.45 5.62 -12.56
N ILE A 400 7.23 6.13 -12.75
CA ILE A 400 6.01 5.59 -12.15
C ILE A 400 4.98 5.35 -13.25
N ALA A 401 4.27 4.23 -13.13
CA ALA A 401 3.17 3.89 -14.02
C ALA A 401 1.80 4.09 -13.35
N VAL A 402 0.77 4.27 -14.16
CA VAL A 402 -0.62 4.34 -13.72
C VAL A 402 -1.47 3.31 -14.43
N PHE A 403 -2.50 2.82 -13.76
CA PHE A 403 -3.47 1.93 -14.40
C PHE A 403 -4.23 2.65 -15.53
N SER A 404 -4.41 1.95 -16.65
CA SER A 404 -5.19 2.43 -17.78
C SER A 404 -6.66 2.03 -17.66
N ASP A 405 -7.48 2.92 -17.14
CA ASP A 405 -8.93 2.78 -17.17
C ASP A 405 -9.49 2.85 -18.60
N ASP A 406 -8.78 3.52 -19.52
CA ASP A 406 -9.15 3.57 -20.94
C ASP A 406 -9.25 2.17 -21.55
N ILE A 407 -8.20 1.35 -21.46
CA ILE A 407 -8.19 0.00 -22.04
C ILE A 407 -9.11 -0.94 -21.28
N ARG A 408 -9.17 -0.84 -19.94
CA ARG A 408 -10.05 -1.64 -19.10
C ARG A 408 -11.51 -1.50 -19.55
N ASP A 409 -12.00 -0.26 -19.57
CA ASP A 409 -13.40 0.02 -19.88
C ASP A 409 -13.73 -0.18 -21.34
N ALA A 410 -12.81 0.14 -22.25
CA ALA A 410 -13.00 -0.12 -23.67
C ALA A 410 -13.13 -1.61 -23.99
N ILE A 411 -12.36 -2.49 -23.34
CA ILE A 411 -12.36 -3.92 -23.64
C ILE A 411 -13.56 -4.63 -23.00
N LYS A 412 -13.81 -4.43 -21.68
CA LYS A 412 -14.83 -5.20 -20.93
C LYS A 412 -16.17 -4.46 -20.72
N GLY A 413 -16.25 -3.16 -21.04
CA GLY A 413 -17.37 -2.29 -20.71
C GLY A 413 -17.13 -1.49 -19.43
N HIS A 414 -17.84 -0.37 -19.28
CA HIS A 414 -17.65 0.56 -18.16
C HIS A 414 -17.82 -0.11 -16.80
N TYR A 415 -16.96 0.22 -15.85
CA TYR A 415 -16.90 -0.48 -14.56
C TYR A 415 -18.16 -0.28 -13.70
N THR A 416 -18.80 0.89 -13.75
CA THR A 416 -20.00 1.21 -12.94
C THR A 416 -21.29 0.57 -13.46
N ASP A 417 -21.33 0.08 -14.68
CA ASP A 417 -22.49 -0.60 -15.25
C ASP A 417 -22.17 -2.07 -15.51
N GLU A 418 -22.66 -2.95 -14.65
CA GLU A 418 -22.39 -4.39 -14.72
C GLU A 418 -22.77 -5.02 -16.05
N THR A 419 -23.77 -4.46 -16.75
CA THR A 419 -24.34 -4.98 -18.01
C THR A 419 -23.73 -4.33 -19.25
N ASP A 420 -22.98 -3.23 -19.11
CA ASP A 420 -22.36 -2.56 -20.25
C ASP A 420 -21.37 -3.48 -20.96
N ARG A 421 -21.46 -3.48 -22.29
CA ARG A 421 -20.59 -4.26 -23.18
C ARG A 421 -19.36 -3.45 -23.56
N GLY A 422 -18.26 -4.16 -23.82
CA GLY A 422 -17.04 -3.57 -24.36
C GLY A 422 -16.72 -4.06 -25.76
N PHE A 423 -15.53 -3.72 -26.26
CA PHE A 423 -15.03 -4.13 -27.56
C PHE A 423 -14.96 -5.67 -27.69
N ALA A 424 -14.48 -6.37 -26.67
CA ALA A 424 -14.39 -7.84 -26.66
C ALA A 424 -15.75 -8.53 -26.68
N THR A 425 -16.83 -7.81 -26.39
CA THR A 425 -18.23 -8.29 -26.41
C THR A 425 -19.05 -7.68 -27.53
N GLY A 426 -18.39 -7.06 -28.53
CA GLY A 426 -18.98 -6.58 -29.78
C GLY A 426 -19.63 -5.20 -29.73
N LYS A 427 -19.35 -4.37 -28.73
CA LYS A 427 -19.81 -2.96 -28.69
C LYS A 427 -19.01 -2.14 -29.70
N PRO A 428 -19.67 -1.47 -30.68
CA PRO A 428 -18.98 -0.66 -31.69
C PRO A 428 -18.54 0.69 -31.09
N GLY A 429 -17.60 1.37 -31.81
CA GLY A 429 -17.21 2.76 -31.50
C GLY A 429 -16.17 2.86 -30.37
N LEU A 430 -15.54 1.74 -29.97
CA LEU A 430 -14.51 1.69 -28.93
C LEU A 430 -13.09 1.52 -29.51
N GLU A 431 -12.97 1.45 -30.84
CA GLU A 431 -11.74 1.12 -31.56
C GLU A 431 -10.60 2.09 -31.22
N GLU A 432 -10.91 3.40 -31.18
CA GLU A 432 -9.89 4.42 -30.85
C GLU A 432 -9.46 4.33 -29.37
N THR A 433 -10.39 4.07 -28.45
CA THR A 433 -10.05 3.89 -27.02
C THR A 433 -9.17 2.63 -26.82
N VAL A 434 -9.47 1.54 -27.52
CA VAL A 434 -8.61 0.35 -27.51
C VAL A 434 -7.20 0.67 -28.05
N LYS A 435 -7.09 1.44 -29.15
CA LYS A 435 -5.79 1.88 -29.68
C LYS A 435 -5.00 2.73 -28.67
N ILE A 436 -5.66 3.60 -27.90
CA ILE A 436 -5.01 4.39 -26.84
C ILE A 436 -4.30 3.44 -25.87
N GLY A 437 -4.97 2.38 -25.41
CA GLY A 437 -4.38 1.39 -24.53
C GLY A 437 -3.24 0.63 -25.22
N ILE A 438 -3.43 0.16 -26.46
CA ILE A 438 -2.42 -0.60 -27.20
C ILE A 438 -1.09 0.14 -27.31
N VAL A 439 -1.12 1.48 -27.49
CA VAL A 439 0.09 2.30 -27.57
C VAL A 439 0.57 2.82 -26.21
N GLY A 440 0.04 2.29 -25.10
CA GLY A 440 0.41 2.72 -23.75
C GLY A 440 0.17 4.20 -23.52
N ALA A 441 -0.95 4.72 -24.02
CA ALA A 441 -1.38 6.13 -23.90
C ALA A 441 -0.34 7.17 -24.37
N THR A 442 0.62 6.77 -25.19
CA THR A 442 1.64 7.66 -25.78
C THR A 442 1.12 8.33 -27.06
N ALA A 443 1.72 9.44 -27.47
CA ALA A 443 1.40 10.08 -28.73
C ALA A 443 1.71 9.16 -29.92
N HIS A 444 0.71 8.87 -30.78
CA HIS A 444 0.87 8.00 -31.91
C HIS A 444 0.08 8.53 -33.12
N PRO A 445 0.65 8.57 -34.33
CA PRO A 445 0.00 9.21 -35.49
C PRO A 445 -1.26 8.48 -36.00
N GLN A 446 -1.47 7.22 -35.63
CA GLN A 446 -2.64 6.42 -36.00
C GLN A 446 -3.74 6.39 -34.92
N VAL A 447 -3.62 7.20 -33.87
CA VAL A 447 -4.58 7.28 -32.76
C VAL A 447 -5.23 8.64 -32.72
N ASP A 448 -6.55 8.67 -32.85
CA ASP A 448 -7.37 9.87 -32.69
C ASP A 448 -7.88 9.97 -31.24
N TYR A 449 -7.09 10.60 -30.39
CA TYR A 449 -7.42 10.78 -28.98
C TYR A 449 -8.74 11.54 -28.74
N SER A 450 -9.19 12.39 -29.69
CA SER A 450 -10.46 13.11 -29.53
C SER A 450 -11.66 12.17 -29.41
N LYS A 451 -11.53 10.93 -29.89
CA LYS A 451 -12.53 9.86 -29.84
C LYS A 451 -12.36 8.90 -28.66
N GLY A 452 -11.32 9.05 -27.85
CA GLY A 452 -11.15 8.26 -26.64
C GLY A 452 -12.34 8.45 -25.68
N ASN A 453 -12.64 7.48 -24.83
CA ASN A 453 -13.73 7.60 -23.86
C ASN A 453 -13.29 8.38 -22.61
N ASN A 454 -12.26 7.90 -21.91
CA ASN A 454 -11.79 8.47 -20.65
C ASN A 454 -10.71 9.54 -20.90
N SER A 455 -9.72 9.26 -21.75
CA SER A 455 -8.63 10.18 -22.06
C SER A 455 -8.83 10.82 -23.43
N LYS A 456 -8.67 12.15 -23.51
CA LYS A 456 -8.83 12.95 -24.74
C LYS A 456 -7.50 13.45 -25.33
N ALA A 457 -6.38 13.12 -24.69
CA ALA A 457 -5.02 13.43 -25.09
C ALA A 457 -4.04 12.35 -24.62
N PRO A 458 -2.87 12.20 -25.25
CA PRO A 458 -1.79 11.40 -24.71
C PRO A 458 -1.37 11.92 -23.32
N TYR A 459 -1.21 11.04 -22.35
CA TYR A 459 -0.78 11.42 -21.00
C TYR A 459 0.57 10.79 -20.60
N ALA A 460 0.97 9.70 -21.22
CA ALA A 460 2.24 9.03 -20.95
C ALA A 460 3.36 9.47 -21.93
N LEU A 461 4.58 9.62 -21.40
CA LEU A 461 5.79 9.88 -22.20
C LEU A 461 6.37 8.58 -22.79
N SER A 462 6.12 7.46 -22.14
CA SER A 462 6.56 6.12 -22.53
C SER A 462 5.50 5.10 -22.15
N PRO A 463 5.35 3.99 -22.87
CA PRO A 463 4.47 2.89 -22.47
C PRO A 463 4.81 2.32 -21.10
N THR A 464 6.05 2.47 -20.63
CA THR A 464 6.48 2.06 -19.28
C THR A 464 5.77 2.80 -18.14
N GLN A 465 5.03 3.87 -18.44
CA GLN A 465 4.23 4.64 -17.49
C GLN A 465 2.77 4.17 -17.41
N VAL A 466 2.42 3.07 -18.06
CA VAL A 466 1.03 2.59 -18.14
C VAL A 466 0.95 1.12 -17.81
N ILE A 467 -0.01 0.75 -16.96
CA ILE A 467 -0.39 -0.64 -16.70
C ILE A 467 -1.66 -0.95 -17.50
N ASN A 468 -1.52 -1.73 -18.55
CA ASN A 468 -2.65 -2.27 -19.30
C ASN A 468 -3.24 -3.46 -18.51
N TYR A 469 -4.54 -3.46 -18.32
CA TYR A 469 -5.24 -4.52 -17.59
C TYR A 469 -6.71 -4.61 -18.01
N VAL A 470 -7.36 -5.71 -17.67
CA VAL A 470 -8.79 -5.93 -17.94
C VAL A 470 -9.51 -6.61 -16.77
N SER A 471 -8.76 -7.13 -15.81
CA SER A 471 -9.30 -7.77 -14.61
C SER A 471 -8.45 -7.42 -13.40
N CYS A 472 -9.10 -7.16 -12.28
CA CYS A 472 -8.50 -6.91 -10.97
C CYS A 472 -9.49 -7.29 -9.88
N HIS A 473 -9.13 -7.11 -8.61
CA HIS A 473 -10.00 -7.35 -7.46
C HIS A 473 -11.13 -6.31 -7.35
N ASP A 474 -10.89 -5.09 -7.86
CA ASP A 474 -11.81 -3.99 -7.73
C ASP A 474 -12.93 -4.08 -8.79
N ASP A 475 -14.17 -3.85 -8.39
CA ASP A 475 -15.37 -4.11 -9.17
C ASP A 475 -15.51 -5.60 -9.63
N LEU A 476 -16.22 -5.82 -10.75
CA LEU A 476 -16.37 -7.16 -11.30
C LEU A 476 -15.09 -7.64 -11.98
N THR A 477 -14.65 -8.85 -11.62
CA THR A 477 -13.62 -9.55 -12.41
C THR A 477 -14.06 -9.69 -13.86
N LEU A 478 -13.12 -9.96 -14.77
CA LEU A 478 -13.46 -10.15 -16.19
C LEU A 478 -14.53 -11.25 -16.37
N THR A 479 -14.42 -12.37 -15.66
CA THR A 479 -15.37 -13.48 -15.76
C THR A 479 -16.77 -13.06 -15.29
N ASP A 480 -16.87 -12.36 -14.18
CA ASP A 480 -18.16 -11.91 -13.64
C ASP A 480 -18.79 -10.84 -14.53
N LYS A 481 -17.99 -9.89 -15.02
CA LYS A 481 -18.43 -8.86 -15.98
C LYS A 481 -19.01 -9.50 -17.25
N LEU A 482 -18.32 -10.51 -17.81
CA LEU A 482 -18.80 -11.21 -19.00
C LEU A 482 -20.08 -12.01 -18.72
N ALA A 483 -20.25 -12.57 -17.52
CA ALA A 483 -21.48 -13.24 -17.14
C ALA A 483 -22.67 -12.29 -17.06
N LYS A 484 -22.44 -11.04 -16.62
CA LYS A 484 -23.47 -9.99 -16.53
C LYS A 484 -23.77 -9.32 -17.87
N SER A 485 -22.77 -9.03 -18.68
CA SER A 485 -22.92 -8.32 -19.96
C SER A 485 -23.34 -9.23 -21.12
N LEU A 486 -23.14 -10.56 -20.98
CA LEU A 486 -23.49 -11.59 -21.96
C LEU A 486 -24.33 -12.72 -21.33
N PRO A 487 -25.47 -12.42 -20.69
CA PRO A 487 -26.24 -13.40 -19.93
C PRO A 487 -26.80 -14.53 -20.83
N GLU A 488 -27.14 -14.21 -22.08
CA GLU A 488 -27.73 -15.16 -23.04
C GLU A 488 -26.68 -16.01 -23.78
N GLU A 489 -25.39 -15.64 -23.68
CA GLU A 489 -24.31 -16.34 -24.39
C GLU A 489 -23.88 -17.61 -23.64
N SER A 490 -23.39 -18.58 -24.41
CA SER A 490 -22.86 -19.82 -23.81
C SER A 490 -21.58 -19.54 -22.99
N VAL A 491 -21.27 -20.45 -22.06
CA VAL A 491 -19.99 -20.39 -21.31
C VAL A 491 -18.79 -20.37 -22.27
N ALA A 492 -18.87 -21.15 -23.35
CA ALA A 492 -17.80 -21.20 -24.38
C ALA A 492 -17.63 -19.84 -25.10
N ASP A 493 -18.71 -19.13 -25.36
CA ASP A 493 -18.67 -17.79 -26.00
C ASP A 493 -18.08 -16.77 -25.06
N ARG A 494 -18.50 -16.76 -23.77
CA ARG A 494 -17.89 -15.91 -22.74
C ARG A 494 -16.40 -16.19 -22.54
N GLN A 495 -15.99 -17.48 -22.59
CA GLN A 495 -14.55 -17.83 -22.55
C GLN A 495 -13.79 -17.33 -23.79
N ARG A 496 -14.38 -17.34 -24.98
CA ARG A 496 -13.78 -16.75 -26.17
C ARG A 496 -13.62 -15.24 -26.04
N ALA A 497 -14.64 -14.54 -25.51
CA ALA A 497 -14.57 -13.12 -25.23
C ALA A 497 -13.48 -12.78 -24.19
N ALA A 498 -13.37 -13.60 -23.13
CA ALA A 498 -12.30 -13.46 -22.14
C ALA A 498 -10.90 -13.60 -22.74
N LYS A 499 -10.71 -14.63 -23.60
CA LYS A 499 -9.44 -14.85 -24.31
C LYS A 499 -9.09 -13.67 -25.24
N LEU A 500 -10.08 -13.13 -25.96
CA LEU A 500 -9.89 -11.95 -26.80
C LEU A 500 -9.46 -10.74 -25.97
N ALA A 501 -10.17 -10.48 -24.86
CA ALA A 501 -9.88 -9.39 -23.95
C ALA A 501 -8.43 -9.45 -23.43
N GLN A 502 -8.03 -10.61 -22.93
CA GLN A 502 -6.66 -10.81 -22.42
C GLN A 502 -5.62 -10.75 -23.53
N THR A 503 -5.93 -11.27 -24.73
CA THR A 503 -5.02 -11.19 -25.89
C THR A 503 -4.69 -9.74 -26.23
N ILE A 504 -5.69 -8.85 -26.23
CA ILE A 504 -5.47 -7.42 -26.47
C ILE A 504 -4.51 -6.85 -25.44
N VAL A 505 -4.70 -7.14 -24.15
CA VAL A 505 -3.82 -6.66 -23.07
C VAL A 505 -2.40 -7.19 -23.24
N PHE A 506 -2.22 -8.51 -23.43
CA PHE A 506 -0.89 -9.13 -23.50
C PHE A 506 -0.13 -8.81 -24.79
N THR A 507 -0.78 -8.29 -25.83
CA THR A 507 -0.14 -7.88 -27.08
C THR A 507 -0.04 -6.35 -27.23
N SER A 508 -0.43 -5.60 -26.20
CA SER A 508 -0.23 -4.15 -26.12
C SER A 508 1.20 -3.80 -25.70
N GLN A 509 1.58 -2.51 -25.84
CA GLN A 509 2.91 -2.01 -25.45
C GLN A 509 3.12 -2.08 -23.93
#